data_5fc4f34f3367cf2ab98bd3da30b110b8
#
_entry.id   5fc4f34f3367cf2ab98bd3da30b110b8
#
_cell.length_a   1.000
_cell.length_b   1.000
_cell.length_c   1.000
_cell.angle_alpha   90.00
_cell.angle_beta   90.00
_cell.angle_gamma   90.00
#
_symmetry.space_group_name_H-M   'P 1'
#
loop_
_entity.id
_entity.type
_entity.pdbx_description
1 polymer ?
#
loop_
_entity_poly.entity_id
_entity_poly.type
_entity_poly.pdbx_seq_one_letter_code
_entity_poly.pdbx_strand_id
1 'polypeptide(L)'
;EGVVRHHLDPIAALRGYDPAQAVLPDLAGAEDLHALQDPAETDAIAAANELAPVTLSDAQVAELMAFLAALTDDVSRLGVPPTVPSGLPVDQ
;
A
#
# COMPACT_ATOMS: atom_id res chain seq x y z
N GLU A 1 0.93 -8.35 -3.78
CA GLU A 1 0.44 -9.32 -2.78
C GLU A 1 0.49 -8.74 -1.37
N GLY A 2 1.59 -8.15 -0.91
CA GLY A 2 1.73 -7.59 0.43
C GLY A 2 0.62 -6.61 0.81
N VAL A 3 0.24 -5.69 -0.08
CA VAL A 3 -0.85 -4.72 0.14
C VAL A 3 -2.19 -5.44 0.36
N VAL A 4 -2.49 -6.49 -0.38
CA VAL A 4 -3.72 -7.28 -0.21
C VAL A 4 -3.73 -7.95 1.16
N ARG A 5 -2.63 -8.60 1.56
CA ARG A 5 -2.50 -9.23 2.88
C ARG A 5 -2.62 -8.22 4.02
N HIS A 6 -2.08 -7.01 3.84
CA HIS A 6 -2.25 -5.92 4.80
C HIS A 6 -3.74 -5.58 5.03
N HIS A 7 -4.54 -5.52 3.97
CA HIS A 7 -5.97 -5.23 4.11
C HIS A 7 -6.78 -6.40 4.71
N LEU A 8 -6.26 -7.62 4.65
CA LEU A 8 -6.93 -8.77 5.28
C LEU A 8 -6.77 -8.79 6.80
N ASP A 9 -5.66 -8.29 7.34
CA ASP A 9 -5.44 -8.12 8.77
C ASP A 9 -4.51 -6.92 9.03
N PRO A 10 -5.07 -5.70 9.05
CA PRO A 10 -4.27 -4.48 9.21
C PRO A 10 -3.53 -4.40 10.54
N ILE A 11 -4.10 -4.95 11.61
CA ILE A 11 -3.47 -4.89 12.94
C ILE A 11 -2.26 -5.83 13.00
N ALA A 12 -2.40 -7.06 12.51
CA ALA A 12 -1.27 -7.98 12.42
C ALA A 12 -0.17 -7.45 11.48
N ALA A 13 -0.56 -6.86 10.35
CA ALA A 13 0.37 -6.26 9.41
C ALA A 13 1.11 -5.05 9.99
N LEU A 14 0.42 -4.19 10.77
CA LEU A 14 1.03 -3.06 11.47
C LEU A 14 2.09 -3.52 12.47
N ARG A 15 1.74 -4.50 13.32
CA ARG A 15 2.62 -5.00 14.39
C ARG A 15 3.76 -5.87 13.88
N GLY A 16 3.57 -6.54 12.75
CA GLY A 16 4.57 -7.39 12.10
C GLY A 16 5.33 -6.71 10.96
N TYR A 17 5.19 -5.39 10.79
CA TYR A 17 5.84 -4.68 9.71
C TYR A 17 7.37 -4.72 9.86
N ASP A 18 8.06 -5.14 8.81
CA ASP A 18 9.52 -5.11 8.75
C ASP A 18 10.00 -3.78 8.13
N PRO A 19 10.60 -2.89 8.93
CA PRO A 19 11.11 -1.60 8.45
C PRO A 19 12.14 -1.71 7.31
N ALA A 20 12.84 -2.84 7.21
CA ALA A 20 13.83 -3.07 6.16
C ALA A 20 13.20 -3.16 4.75
N GLN A 21 11.89 -3.33 4.65
CA GLN A 21 11.15 -3.31 3.38
C GLN A 21 10.91 -1.88 2.85
N ALA A 22 11.01 -0.87 3.70
CA ALA A 22 10.81 0.52 3.29
C ALA A 22 12.04 1.03 2.51
N VAL A 23 11.82 1.51 1.29
CA VAL A 23 12.84 2.20 0.50
C VAL A 23 12.58 3.70 0.62
N LEU A 24 13.22 4.33 1.58
CA LEU A 24 13.07 5.75 1.88
C LEU A 24 14.34 6.50 1.49
N PRO A 25 14.24 7.77 1.04
CA PRO A 25 15.39 8.61 0.82
C PRO A 25 16.07 8.91 2.16
N ASP A 26 17.39 8.94 2.18
CA ASP A 26 18.17 9.34 3.36
C ASP A 26 18.07 10.86 3.54
N LEU A 27 17.19 11.30 4.40
CA LEU A 27 16.97 12.70 4.73
C LEU A 27 17.52 13.01 6.13
N ALA A 28 18.54 13.85 6.20
CA ALA A 28 19.14 14.24 7.46
C ALA A 28 18.11 14.83 8.44
N GLY A 29 17.99 14.23 9.62
CA GLY A 29 17.07 14.65 10.68
C GLY A 29 15.62 14.16 10.51
N ALA A 30 15.33 13.32 9.51
CA ALA A 30 14.04 12.66 9.40
C ALA A 30 14.01 11.43 10.33
N GLU A 31 13.00 11.35 11.17
CA GLU A 31 12.71 10.16 11.98
C GLU A 31 11.71 9.28 11.25
N ASP A 32 12.19 8.60 10.21
CA ASP A 32 11.36 7.70 9.43
C ASP A 32 10.82 6.55 10.31
N LEU A 33 9.57 6.18 10.08
CA LEU A 33 8.90 5.10 10.79
C LEU A 33 8.78 5.30 12.32
N HIS A 34 8.80 6.56 12.78
CA HIS A 34 8.69 6.90 14.20
C HIS A 34 7.48 6.21 14.89
N ALA A 35 6.31 6.25 14.24
CA ALA A 35 5.11 5.61 14.79
C ALA A 35 5.25 4.09 15.03
N LEU A 36 6.11 3.40 14.30
CA LEU A 36 6.37 1.98 14.53
C LEU A 36 7.30 1.72 15.72
N GLN A 37 8.03 2.74 16.16
CA GLN A 37 8.96 2.67 17.30
C GLN A 37 8.28 3.10 18.61
N ASP A 38 7.15 3.79 18.54
CA ASP A 38 6.36 4.20 19.69
C ASP A 38 5.14 3.29 19.88
N PRO A 39 5.12 2.45 20.95
CA PRO A 39 3.99 1.57 21.23
C PRO A 39 2.65 2.32 21.41
N ALA A 40 2.68 3.54 21.97
CA ALA A 40 1.45 4.31 22.18
C ALA A 40 0.84 4.79 20.84
N GLU A 41 1.67 5.22 19.89
CA GLU A 41 1.22 5.58 18.56
C GLU A 41 0.75 4.35 17.79
N THR A 42 1.49 3.25 17.85
CA THR A 42 1.09 1.98 17.23
C THR A 42 -0.26 1.48 17.76
N ASP A 43 -0.48 1.56 19.08
CA ASP A 43 -1.74 1.18 19.69
C ASP A 43 -2.89 2.14 19.31
N ALA A 44 -2.63 3.43 19.19
CA ALA A 44 -3.60 4.41 18.71
C ALA A 44 -4.01 4.13 17.25
N ILE A 45 -3.07 3.81 16.37
CA ILE A 45 -3.33 3.40 14.99
C ILE A 45 -4.17 2.11 14.97
N ALA A 46 -3.80 1.11 15.77
CA ALA A 46 -4.55 -0.15 15.85
C ALA A 46 -5.99 0.07 16.37
N ALA A 47 -6.18 0.96 17.35
CA ALA A 47 -7.49 1.30 17.89
C ALA A 47 -8.40 2.04 16.87
N ALA A 48 -7.82 2.76 15.92
CA ALA A 48 -8.55 3.43 14.86
C ALA A 48 -9.00 2.48 13.73
N ASN A 49 -8.57 1.22 13.74
CA ASN A 49 -8.96 0.24 12.72
C ASN A 49 -10.40 -0.21 12.93
N GLU A 50 -11.21 -0.06 11.88
CA GLU A 50 -12.63 -0.49 11.85
C GLU A 50 -12.83 -1.83 11.12
N LEU A 51 -11.77 -2.40 10.54
CA LEU A 51 -11.84 -3.63 9.75
C LEU A 51 -11.66 -4.85 10.64
N ALA A 52 -12.57 -5.81 10.53
CA ALA A 52 -12.37 -7.14 11.11
C ALA A 52 -11.38 -7.94 10.23
N PRO A 53 -10.49 -8.74 10.84
CA PRO A 53 -9.57 -9.58 10.07
C PRO A 53 -10.34 -10.63 9.25
N VAL A 54 -9.86 -10.85 8.02
CA VAL A 54 -10.40 -11.84 7.09
C VAL A 54 -9.32 -12.87 6.78
N THR A 55 -9.59 -14.13 7.07
CA THR A 55 -8.66 -15.22 6.77
C THR A 55 -8.93 -15.77 5.38
N LEU A 56 -7.94 -15.69 4.49
CA LEU A 56 -7.94 -16.33 3.18
C LEU A 56 -6.76 -17.31 3.09
N SER A 57 -6.99 -18.43 2.41
CA SER A 57 -5.90 -19.34 2.02
C SER A 57 -5.02 -18.70 0.94
N ASP A 58 -3.79 -19.20 0.76
CA ASP A 58 -2.90 -18.71 -0.30
C ASP A 58 -3.52 -18.87 -1.70
N ALA A 59 -4.29 -19.92 -1.91
CA ALA A 59 -5.03 -20.12 -3.17
C ALA A 59 -6.07 -19.01 -3.39
N GLN A 60 -6.85 -18.66 -2.36
CA GLN A 60 -7.83 -17.56 -2.44
C GLN A 60 -7.17 -16.18 -2.62
N VAL A 61 -6.02 -15.97 -2.00
CA VAL A 61 -5.22 -14.75 -2.24
C VAL A 61 -4.75 -14.70 -3.69
N ALA A 62 -4.29 -15.81 -4.26
CA ALA A 62 -3.88 -15.88 -5.66
C ALA A 62 -5.05 -15.62 -6.63
N GLU A 63 -6.23 -16.14 -6.34
CA GLU A 63 -7.45 -15.86 -7.11
C GLU A 63 -7.84 -14.38 -7.04
N LEU A 64 -7.78 -13.77 -5.86
CA LEU A 64 -8.01 -12.35 -5.68
C LEU A 64 -6.99 -11.50 -6.45
N MET A 65 -5.71 -11.88 -6.43
CA MET A 65 -4.67 -11.20 -7.22
C MET A 65 -4.94 -11.31 -8.73
N ALA A 66 -5.37 -12.47 -9.21
CA ALA A 66 -5.75 -12.66 -10.61
C ALA A 66 -6.96 -11.80 -11.00
N PHE A 67 -7.96 -11.70 -10.12
CA PHE A 67 -9.11 -10.79 -10.32
C PHE A 67 -8.65 -9.33 -10.40
N LEU A 68 -7.82 -8.86 -9.47
CA LEU A 68 -7.31 -7.49 -9.49
C LEU A 68 -6.48 -7.21 -10.75
N ALA A 69 -5.69 -8.18 -11.21
CA ALA A 69 -4.93 -8.05 -12.45
C ALA A 69 -5.86 -7.92 -13.68
N ALA A 70 -7.00 -8.60 -13.68
CA ALA A 70 -7.99 -8.52 -14.75
C ALA A 70 -8.70 -7.14 -14.81
N LEU A 71 -8.65 -6.34 -13.74
CA LEU A 71 -9.16 -4.97 -13.71
C LEU A 71 -8.18 -3.96 -14.34
N THR A 72 -6.95 -4.39 -14.64
CA THR A 72 -5.95 -3.53 -15.30
C THR A 72 -6.38 -3.32 -16.75
N ASP A 73 -6.71 -2.07 -17.10
CA ASP A 73 -7.05 -1.70 -18.47
C ASP A 73 -5.79 -1.48 -19.31
N ASP A 74 -5.93 -1.62 -20.63
CA ASP A 74 -4.86 -1.27 -21.56
C ASP A 74 -4.59 0.24 -21.50
N VAL A 75 -3.35 0.61 -21.23
CA VAL A 75 -2.88 2.00 -21.07
C VAL A 75 -3.24 2.87 -22.28
N SER A 76 -3.53 2.26 -23.43
CA SER A 76 -3.89 2.98 -24.66
C SER A 76 -5.23 3.73 -24.57
N ARG A 77 -6.15 3.33 -23.67
CA ARG A 77 -7.48 3.93 -23.54
C ARG A 77 -7.57 5.00 -22.44
N LEU A 78 -6.78 4.84 -21.38
CA LEU A 78 -6.77 5.72 -20.20
C LEU A 78 -5.36 6.22 -19.86
N GLY A 79 -4.43 6.06 -20.79
CA GLY A 79 -3.06 6.53 -20.64
C GLY A 79 -2.97 8.04 -20.43
N VAL A 80 -1.90 8.46 -19.81
CA VAL A 80 -1.59 9.89 -19.67
C VAL A 80 -1.55 10.52 -21.06
N PRO A 81 -2.35 11.54 -21.35
CA PRO A 81 -2.31 12.19 -22.67
C PRO A 81 -0.92 12.78 -22.89
N PRO A 82 -0.42 12.81 -24.15
CA PRO A 82 0.93 13.32 -24.44
C PRO A 82 1.07 14.81 -24.11
N THR A 83 -0.04 15.52 -24.06
CA THR A 83 -0.07 16.96 -23.73
C THR A 83 -1.32 17.28 -22.91
N VAL A 84 -1.24 18.29 -22.06
CA VAL A 84 -2.39 18.88 -21.38
C VAL A 84 -3.03 19.97 -22.27
N PRO A 85 -4.26 20.50 -21.95
CA PRO A 85 -4.93 21.53 -22.75
C PRO A 85 -4.10 22.80 -22.99
N SER A 86 -3.11 23.08 -22.15
CA SER A 86 -2.14 24.16 -22.37
C SER A 86 -1.12 23.87 -23.50
N GLY A 87 -1.10 22.67 -24.06
CA GLY A 87 -0.12 22.23 -25.05
C GLY A 87 1.23 21.80 -24.47
N LEU A 88 1.40 21.82 -23.15
CA LEU A 88 2.63 21.38 -22.51
C LEU A 88 2.69 19.84 -22.48
N PRO A 89 3.90 19.23 -22.62
CA PRO A 89 4.07 17.79 -22.44
C PRO A 89 3.77 17.41 -21.00
N VAL A 90 3.28 16.20 -20.82
CA VAL A 90 3.11 15.59 -19.50
C VAL A 90 4.34 14.73 -19.22
N ASP A 91 5.09 15.06 -18.19
CA ASP A 91 6.23 14.24 -17.75
C ASP A 91 5.73 12.87 -17.29
N GLN A 92 6.39 11.81 -17.81
CA GLN A 92 6.07 10.41 -17.51
C GLN A 92 7.02 9.86 -16.47
#